data_12d54521ab71c1402eaa2f77b6d9400f
#
_entry.id   12d54521ab71c1402eaa2f77b6d9400f
#
_cell.length_a   1.000
_cell.length_b   1.000
_cell.length_c   1.000
_cell.angle_alpha   90.00
_cell.angle_beta   90.00
_cell.angle_gamma   90.00
#
_symmetry.space_group_name_H-M   'P 1'
#
loop_
_entity.id
_entity.type
_entity.pdbx_description
1 polymer ?
#
loop_
_entity_poly.entity_id
_entity_poly.type
_entity_poly.pdbx_seq_one_letter_code
_entity_poly.pdbx_strand_id
1 'polypeptide(L)'
;MNLFVKKTASVKNSKWQRPGLLITMCLVLLVSMVRCKLNNNDNGYVSIDENSIKEESLQHFEEITKVLRHPRCINCHPNDNYPRQGDDMHKHLFNVQRGPEDRGMTGMKCTNCHQASNNLVSGVPGAPQLGDSLISRWHLAPLSMGWIGLDDAELGARLLDKKQNGNMSPKDLVEHMRDDPLVLWAWNPGPGREPISIPHDEFVEILEKWLETGAEVPKNKD
;
A
#
# COMPACT_ATOMS: atom_id res chain seq x y z
N MET A 1 58.12 15.26 -8.47
CA MET A 1 59.10 16.32 -8.93
C MET A 1 58.25 17.36 -9.65
N ASN A 2 58.31 18.56 -9.13
CA ASN A 2 57.83 19.87 -9.68
C ASN A 2 56.31 20.11 -9.69
N LEU A 3 55.85 21.03 -9.06
CA LEU A 3 56.04 22.41 -8.51
C LEU A 3 54.86 23.27 -8.94
N PHE A 4 54.12 23.73 -7.90
CA PHE A 4 53.44 25.03 -7.71
C PHE A 4 53.41 26.06 -8.87
N VAL A 5 52.21 26.68 -9.05
CA VAL A 5 52.13 28.15 -9.03
C VAL A 5 50.74 28.62 -8.58
N LYS A 6 50.72 29.38 -7.45
CA LYS A 6 49.61 30.23 -7.01
C LYS A 6 49.60 31.51 -7.86
N LYS A 7 48.42 32.02 -8.24
CA LYS A 7 48.23 33.41 -8.63
C LYS A 7 47.10 34.03 -7.81
N THR A 8 47.51 34.96 -6.96
CA THR A 8 46.70 35.93 -6.26
C THR A 8 46.33 37.07 -7.21
N ALA A 9 45.04 37.46 -7.25
CA ALA A 9 44.61 38.68 -7.94
C ALA A 9 43.91 39.62 -6.95
N SER A 10 44.39 40.82 -6.96
CA SER A 10 44.13 41.99 -6.15
C SER A 10 42.74 42.58 -6.31
N VAL A 11 42.14 42.96 -5.16
CA VAL A 11 40.90 43.73 -5.06
C VAL A 11 41.18 45.19 -5.33
N LYS A 12 40.49 45.79 -6.28
CA LYS A 12 40.42 47.26 -6.44
C LYS A 12 39.09 47.78 -5.92
N ASN A 13 39.17 48.57 -4.86
CA ASN A 13 38.09 49.41 -4.35
C ASN A 13 37.74 50.51 -5.35
N SER A 14 36.48 50.64 -5.74
CA SER A 14 35.97 51.89 -6.33
C SER A 14 34.82 52.43 -5.49
N LYS A 15 35.06 53.57 -4.92
CA LYS A 15 34.07 54.41 -4.23
C LYS A 15 33.09 54.97 -5.27
N TRP A 16 31.80 54.71 -5.09
CA TRP A 16 30.75 55.45 -5.76
C TRP A 16 29.93 56.26 -4.77
N GLN A 17 29.86 57.54 -5.09
CA GLN A 17 29.20 58.61 -4.33
C GLN A 17 27.67 58.41 -4.39
N ARG A 18 27.01 58.73 -3.29
CA ARG A 18 25.58 58.81 -3.13
C ARG A 18 25.02 60.09 -3.76
N PRO A 19 24.00 60.04 -4.61
CA PRO A 19 23.08 61.19 -4.75
C PRO A 19 21.88 60.98 -3.84
N GLY A 20 21.58 62.03 -3.13
CA GLY A 20 20.61 62.07 -2.05
C GLY A 20 19.15 62.16 -2.49
N LEU A 21 18.38 61.79 -1.59
CA LEU A 21 17.35 62.53 -0.86
C LEU A 21 16.25 63.25 -1.67
N LEU A 22 15.65 62.61 -2.69
CA LEU A 22 14.41 63.13 -3.29
C LEU A 22 13.41 62.07 -3.77
N ILE A 23 13.63 60.78 -3.48
CA ILE A 23 12.71 59.70 -3.87
C ILE A 23 11.90 59.16 -2.68
N THR A 24 12.17 59.64 -1.46
CA THR A 24 11.50 59.15 -0.25
C THR A 24 10.11 59.77 0.03
N MET A 25 9.69 60.78 -0.74
CA MET A 25 8.39 61.43 -0.48
C MET A 25 7.24 60.97 -1.37
N CYS A 26 7.49 60.28 -2.50
CA CYS A 26 6.44 59.75 -3.36
C CYS A 26 6.01 58.30 -3.02
N LEU A 27 6.80 57.56 -2.24
CA LEU A 27 6.47 56.18 -1.85
C LEU A 27 5.53 56.08 -0.64
N VAL A 28 5.42 57.13 0.16
CA VAL A 28 4.52 57.17 1.32
C VAL A 28 3.06 57.48 0.95
N LEU A 29 2.80 58.09 -0.21
CA LEU A 29 1.45 58.44 -0.65
C LEU A 29 0.76 57.34 -1.49
N LEU A 30 1.49 56.33 -1.94
CA LEU A 30 0.91 55.19 -2.66
C LEU A 30 0.56 53.98 -1.76
N VAL A 31 1.00 53.96 -0.50
CA VAL A 31 0.66 52.92 0.48
C VAL A 31 -0.68 53.18 1.19
N SER A 32 -1.25 54.37 1.06
CA SER A 32 -2.50 54.73 1.76
C SER A 32 -3.79 54.50 0.97
N MET A 33 -3.74 53.95 -0.25
CA MET A 33 -4.94 53.71 -1.07
C MET A 33 -5.24 52.24 -1.36
N VAL A 34 -4.49 51.28 -0.86
CA VAL A 34 -4.88 49.89 -0.85
C VAL A 34 -5.29 49.49 0.57
N ARG A 35 -6.28 50.18 1.11
CA ARG A 35 -7.13 49.55 2.11
C ARG A 35 -8.06 48.57 1.40
N CYS A 36 -7.51 47.46 0.97
CA CYS A 36 -8.31 46.26 0.80
C CYS A 36 -9.01 46.03 2.14
N LYS A 37 -10.32 46.05 2.16
CA LYS A 37 -11.13 45.59 3.27
C LYS A 37 -10.77 44.13 3.50
N LEU A 38 -9.78 43.87 4.35
CA LEU A 38 -9.65 42.60 5.02
C LEU A 38 -10.83 42.57 6.00
N ASN A 39 -11.87 41.89 5.56
CA ASN A 39 -12.96 41.49 6.43
C ASN A 39 -12.36 40.46 7.39
N ASN A 40 -11.99 40.92 8.60
CA ASN A 40 -11.48 40.08 9.67
C ASN A 40 -12.62 39.19 10.20
N ASN A 41 -12.95 38.15 9.48
CA ASN A 41 -13.79 37.04 9.96
C ASN A 41 -13.47 35.70 9.25
N ASP A 42 -12.25 35.55 8.76
CA ASP A 42 -11.79 34.23 8.36
C ASP A 42 -10.57 33.90 9.21
N ASN A 43 -10.81 33.41 10.43
CA ASN A 43 -9.95 32.41 11.01
C ASN A 43 -10.06 31.20 10.08
N GLY A 44 -9.22 31.16 9.05
CA GLY A 44 -9.12 30.04 8.12
C GLY A 44 -8.51 28.79 8.77
N TYR A 45 -9.08 28.37 9.89
CA TYR A 45 -9.04 26.97 10.27
C TYR A 45 -10.04 26.29 9.37
N VAL A 46 -9.54 25.64 8.32
CA VAL A 46 -10.27 24.57 7.66
C VAL A 46 -10.47 23.53 8.76
N SER A 47 -11.62 23.56 9.43
CA SER A 47 -12.04 22.45 10.26
C SER A 47 -12.24 21.29 9.30
N ILE A 48 -11.29 20.36 9.26
CA ILE A 48 -11.46 19.10 8.55
C ILE A 48 -12.68 18.47 9.21
N ASP A 49 -13.74 18.31 8.43
CA ASP A 49 -14.97 17.70 8.93
C ASP A 49 -14.68 16.22 9.19
N GLU A 50 -14.83 15.78 10.43
CA GLU A 50 -14.62 14.40 10.86
C GLU A 50 -15.46 13.41 10.01
N ASN A 51 -16.65 13.85 9.58
CA ASN A 51 -17.48 13.04 8.67
C ASN A 51 -16.86 12.89 7.29
N SER A 52 -16.15 13.91 6.78
CA SER A 52 -15.46 13.81 5.49
C SER A 52 -14.29 12.85 5.51
N ILE A 53 -13.52 12.83 6.62
CA ILE A 53 -12.42 11.86 6.80
C ILE A 53 -12.97 10.44 6.86
N LYS A 54 -14.06 10.25 7.59
CA LYS A 54 -14.71 8.95 7.68
C LYS A 54 -15.22 8.46 6.33
N GLU A 55 -15.86 9.32 5.56
CA GLU A 55 -16.34 8.98 4.22
C GLU A 55 -15.17 8.61 3.29
N GLU A 56 -14.08 9.38 3.33
CA GLU A 56 -12.85 9.06 2.59
C GLU A 56 -12.29 7.69 2.98
N SER A 57 -12.26 7.38 4.28
CA SER A 57 -11.81 6.08 4.78
C SER A 57 -12.66 4.93 4.25
N LEU A 58 -13.98 5.08 4.25
CA LEU A 58 -14.91 4.09 3.69
C LEU A 58 -14.73 3.90 2.18
N GLN A 59 -14.47 4.96 1.43
CA GLN A 59 -14.18 4.89 -0.01
C GLN A 59 -12.88 4.12 -0.28
N HIS A 60 -11.83 4.38 0.49
CA HIS A 60 -10.60 3.59 0.39
C HIS A 60 -10.83 2.12 0.71
N PHE A 61 -11.65 1.83 1.71
CA PHE A 61 -11.97 0.44 2.06
C PHE A 61 -12.75 -0.27 0.94
N GLU A 62 -13.66 0.41 0.26
CA GLU A 62 -14.35 -0.13 -0.91
C GLU A 62 -13.38 -0.55 -2.01
N GLU A 63 -12.37 0.28 -2.31
CA GLU A 63 -11.33 -0.09 -3.29
C GLU A 63 -10.48 -1.28 -2.82
N ILE A 64 -10.14 -1.32 -1.53
CA ILE A 64 -9.41 -2.44 -0.93
C ILE A 64 -10.21 -3.74 -1.08
N THR A 65 -11.51 -3.73 -0.81
CA THR A 65 -12.33 -4.95 -0.89
C THR A 65 -12.43 -5.51 -2.30
N LYS A 66 -12.39 -4.67 -3.34
CA LYS A 66 -12.33 -5.13 -4.74
C LYS A 66 -11.10 -6.00 -5.00
N VAL A 67 -9.95 -5.60 -4.45
CA VAL A 67 -8.70 -6.36 -4.54
C VAL A 67 -8.76 -7.63 -3.70
N LEU A 68 -9.19 -7.55 -2.44
CA LEU A 68 -9.21 -8.69 -1.53
C LEU A 68 -10.21 -9.78 -1.98
N ARG A 69 -11.23 -9.42 -2.74
CA ARG A 69 -12.20 -10.37 -3.34
C ARG A 69 -11.75 -10.95 -4.68
N HIS A 70 -10.63 -10.48 -5.20
CA HIS A 70 -10.08 -11.04 -6.43
C HIS A 70 -9.66 -12.51 -6.23
N PRO A 71 -9.82 -13.39 -7.23
CA PRO A 71 -9.43 -14.80 -7.12
C PRO A 71 -8.00 -15.03 -6.64
N ARG A 72 -7.08 -14.12 -6.99
CA ARG A 72 -5.66 -14.23 -6.54
C ARG A 72 -5.50 -14.13 -5.03
N CYS A 73 -6.36 -13.40 -4.34
CA CYS A 73 -6.39 -13.30 -2.89
C CYS A 73 -7.22 -14.44 -2.27
N ILE A 74 -8.45 -14.62 -2.74
CA ILE A 74 -9.39 -15.61 -2.21
C ILE A 74 -8.84 -17.04 -2.28
N ASN A 75 -8.08 -17.38 -3.34
CA ASN A 75 -7.52 -18.73 -3.49
C ASN A 75 -6.59 -19.13 -2.34
N CYS A 76 -5.89 -18.16 -1.72
CA CYS A 76 -5.04 -18.36 -0.55
C CYS A 76 -5.74 -18.09 0.78
N HIS A 77 -6.93 -17.48 0.76
CA HIS A 77 -7.75 -17.13 1.93
C HIS A 77 -9.07 -17.94 2.02
N PRO A 78 -9.06 -19.30 1.85
CA PRO A 78 -10.25 -20.11 2.02
C PRO A 78 -10.61 -20.25 3.50
N ASN A 79 -11.91 -20.39 3.78
CA ASN A 79 -12.41 -20.63 5.14
C ASN A 79 -12.63 -22.13 5.45
N ASP A 80 -12.00 -23.01 4.68
CA ASP A 80 -11.99 -24.46 4.89
C ASP A 80 -10.56 -25.04 4.75
N ASN A 81 -10.47 -26.36 4.78
CA ASN A 81 -9.19 -27.06 4.71
C ASN A 81 -8.64 -27.24 3.29
N TYR A 82 -9.21 -26.57 2.29
CA TYR A 82 -8.82 -26.75 0.91
C TYR A 82 -8.42 -25.42 0.28
N PRO A 83 -7.21 -25.33 -0.30
CA PRO A 83 -6.86 -24.18 -1.13
C PRO A 83 -7.81 -24.11 -2.33
N ARG A 84 -7.98 -22.92 -2.87
CA ARG A 84 -8.70 -22.68 -4.12
C ARG A 84 -7.70 -22.44 -5.25
N GLN A 85 -8.14 -22.63 -6.49
CA GLN A 85 -7.35 -22.34 -7.67
C GLN A 85 -8.25 -21.88 -8.83
N GLY A 86 -7.62 -21.32 -9.86
CA GLY A 86 -8.32 -20.79 -11.02
C GLY A 86 -8.96 -19.42 -10.77
N ASP A 87 -9.51 -18.86 -11.81
CA ASP A 87 -10.24 -17.59 -11.74
C ASP A 87 -11.68 -17.80 -11.24
N ASP A 88 -12.17 -19.03 -11.33
CA ASP A 88 -13.45 -19.49 -10.79
C ASP A 88 -13.36 -19.95 -9.32
N MET A 89 -12.18 -19.89 -8.71
CA MET A 89 -11.95 -20.23 -7.29
C MET A 89 -12.41 -21.65 -6.91
N HIS A 90 -12.34 -22.60 -7.84
CA HIS A 90 -12.69 -23.99 -7.53
C HIS A 90 -11.68 -24.62 -6.55
N LYS A 91 -12.09 -25.70 -5.90
CA LYS A 91 -11.23 -26.46 -5.00
C LYS A 91 -9.99 -26.95 -5.74
N HIS A 92 -8.82 -26.80 -5.10
CA HIS A 92 -7.54 -27.19 -5.69
C HIS A 92 -7.56 -28.68 -6.14
N LEU A 93 -7.08 -28.94 -7.35
CA LEU A 93 -6.97 -30.29 -7.89
C LEU A 93 -6.03 -31.14 -7.03
N PHE A 94 -6.00 -32.46 -7.31
CA PHE A 94 -5.20 -33.44 -6.56
C PHE A 94 -5.56 -33.59 -5.08
N ASN A 95 -6.75 -33.11 -4.67
CA ASN A 95 -7.21 -33.17 -3.28
C ASN A 95 -6.20 -32.61 -2.26
N VAL A 96 -5.48 -31.55 -2.64
CA VAL A 96 -4.56 -30.84 -1.75
C VAL A 96 -5.32 -30.29 -0.56
N GLN A 97 -4.77 -30.46 0.63
CA GLN A 97 -5.35 -29.98 1.89
C GLN A 97 -4.39 -29.04 2.59
N ARG A 98 -4.94 -28.16 3.45
CA ARG A 98 -4.22 -27.16 4.23
C ARG A 98 -3.03 -27.76 5.00
N GLY A 99 -3.24 -28.83 5.73
CA GLY A 99 -2.21 -29.48 6.54
C GLY A 99 -1.66 -28.61 7.69
N PRO A 100 -0.68 -29.13 8.43
CA PRO A 100 -0.01 -28.38 9.49
C PRO A 100 0.66 -27.11 8.95
N GLU A 101 0.60 -26.04 9.72
CA GLU A 101 1.22 -24.75 9.39
C GLU A 101 0.76 -24.16 8.05
N ASP A 102 -0.45 -24.56 7.58
CA ASP A 102 -1.02 -24.07 6.32
C ASP A 102 -0.19 -24.39 5.06
N ARG A 103 0.72 -25.38 5.14
CA ARG A 103 1.76 -25.69 4.14
C ARG A 103 1.54 -27.01 3.39
N GLY A 104 0.34 -27.57 3.48
CA GLY A 104 0.01 -28.89 2.90
C GLY A 104 0.29 -30.03 3.86
N MET A 105 -0.34 -31.18 3.55
CA MET A 105 -0.17 -32.42 4.32
C MET A 105 1.21 -33.04 4.11
N THR A 106 1.65 -33.85 5.09
CA THR A 106 2.88 -34.64 4.96
C THR A 106 2.84 -35.48 3.68
N GLY A 107 3.86 -35.37 2.84
CA GLY A 107 3.92 -36.03 1.52
C GLY A 107 3.27 -35.28 0.37
N MET A 108 2.43 -34.26 0.66
CA MET A 108 1.81 -33.39 -0.36
C MET A 108 1.91 -31.92 0.10
N LYS A 109 3.12 -31.48 0.38
CA LYS A 109 3.37 -30.07 0.74
C LYS A 109 3.20 -29.18 -0.49
N CYS A 110 2.75 -27.97 -0.28
CA CYS A 110 2.61 -26.96 -1.33
C CYS A 110 3.91 -26.82 -2.15
N THR A 111 5.05 -26.81 -1.47
CA THR A 111 6.38 -26.66 -2.06
C THR A 111 6.84 -27.87 -2.89
N ASN A 112 6.13 -28.99 -2.88
CA ASN A 112 6.45 -30.10 -3.79
C ASN A 112 6.20 -29.73 -5.25
N CYS A 113 5.21 -28.85 -5.49
CA CYS A 113 4.84 -28.39 -6.84
C CYS A 113 5.17 -26.90 -7.04
N HIS A 114 4.88 -26.05 -6.03
CA HIS A 114 5.07 -24.61 -6.10
C HIS A 114 6.50 -24.23 -5.72
N GLN A 115 7.26 -23.81 -6.72
CA GLN A 115 8.67 -23.44 -6.59
C GLN A 115 8.85 -21.91 -6.42
N ALA A 116 10.07 -21.44 -6.45
CA ALA A 116 10.41 -20.01 -6.26
C ALA A 116 10.01 -19.10 -7.44
N SER A 117 9.49 -19.66 -8.53
CA SER A 117 9.02 -18.89 -9.69
C SER A 117 7.92 -19.64 -10.44
N ASN A 118 7.14 -18.90 -11.21
CA ASN A 118 6.16 -19.49 -12.11
C ASN A 118 6.84 -20.45 -13.11
N ASN A 119 6.34 -21.67 -13.23
CA ASN A 119 6.82 -22.62 -14.23
C ASN A 119 6.03 -22.45 -15.54
N LEU A 120 6.67 -21.87 -16.54
CA LEU A 120 6.02 -21.56 -17.82
C LEU A 120 5.66 -22.80 -18.65
N VAL A 121 6.26 -23.96 -18.38
CA VAL A 121 6.00 -25.20 -19.10
C VAL A 121 4.81 -25.95 -18.50
N SER A 122 4.82 -26.17 -17.18
CA SER A 122 3.73 -26.88 -16.47
C SER A 122 2.56 -25.97 -16.10
N GLY A 123 2.75 -24.64 -16.16
CA GLY A 123 1.76 -23.67 -15.70
C GLY A 123 1.60 -23.61 -14.17
N VAL A 124 2.42 -24.33 -13.40
CA VAL A 124 2.35 -24.29 -11.93
C VAL A 124 2.87 -22.94 -11.43
N PRO A 125 2.09 -22.22 -10.62
CA PRO A 125 2.56 -20.96 -10.06
C PRO A 125 3.63 -21.15 -8.99
N GLY A 126 4.48 -20.16 -8.81
CA GLY A 126 5.50 -20.12 -7.77
C GLY A 126 5.77 -18.69 -7.32
N ALA A 127 6.33 -18.56 -6.14
CA ALA A 127 6.74 -17.28 -5.58
C ALA A 127 8.07 -17.41 -4.85
N PRO A 128 8.97 -16.45 -4.99
CA PRO A 128 10.27 -16.48 -4.32
C PRO A 128 10.11 -16.40 -2.80
N GLN A 129 11.15 -16.81 -2.09
CA GLN A 129 11.28 -16.52 -0.67
C GLN A 129 11.87 -15.11 -0.46
N LEU A 130 11.63 -14.56 0.72
CA LEU A 130 12.39 -13.41 1.19
C LEU A 130 13.81 -13.87 1.55
N GLY A 131 14.82 -13.17 1.01
CA GLY A 131 16.24 -13.49 1.21
C GLY A 131 16.75 -14.62 0.32
N ASP A 132 17.90 -15.19 0.69
CA ASP A 132 18.66 -16.17 -0.11
C ASP A 132 18.09 -17.60 -0.11
N SER A 133 16.89 -17.81 0.40
CA SER A 133 16.28 -19.13 0.45
C SER A 133 15.76 -19.56 -0.92
N LEU A 134 16.17 -20.75 -1.36
CA LEU A 134 15.65 -21.39 -2.59
C LEU A 134 14.29 -22.07 -2.41
N ILE A 135 13.75 -22.08 -1.18
CA ILE A 135 12.50 -22.77 -0.87
C ILE A 135 11.33 -21.80 -1.08
N SER A 136 10.34 -22.16 -1.86
CA SER A 136 9.13 -21.39 -2.05
C SER A 136 8.39 -21.14 -0.73
N ARG A 137 7.85 -19.93 -0.56
CA ARG A 137 6.97 -19.59 0.57
C ARG A 137 5.52 -19.99 0.36
N TRP A 138 5.21 -20.77 -0.64
CA TRP A 138 3.84 -21.11 -0.99
C TRP A 138 3.11 -21.80 0.18
N HIS A 139 2.08 -21.13 0.69
CA HIS A 139 1.25 -21.60 1.80
C HIS A 139 -0.10 -20.86 1.79
N LEU A 140 -1.06 -21.35 2.57
CA LEU A 140 -2.33 -20.65 2.78
C LEU A 140 -2.20 -19.63 3.92
N ALA A 141 -3.05 -18.62 3.87
CA ALA A 141 -3.30 -17.79 5.03
C ALA A 141 -3.88 -18.64 6.19
N PRO A 142 -3.69 -18.23 7.46
CA PRO A 142 -4.31 -18.94 8.58
C PRO A 142 -5.84 -19.10 8.38
N LEU A 143 -6.41 -20.17 8.91
CA LEU A 143 -7.85 -20.41 8.78
C LEU A 143 -8.70 -19.24 9.33
N SER A 144 -8.20 -18.55 10.34
CA SER A 144 -8.81 -17.33 10.90
C SER A 144 -8.90 -16.20 9.86
N MET A 145 -8.07 -16.23 8.83
CA MET A 145 -8.05 -15.28 7.71
C MET A 145 -8.71 -15.83 6.45
N GLY A 146 -9.68 -16.72 6.60
CA GLY A 146 -10.56 -17.10 5.49
C GLY A 146 -11.57 -15.98 5.19
N TRP A 147 -11.78 -15.66 3.89
CA TRP A 147 -12.57 -14.49 3.47
C TRP A 147 -13.81 -14.85 2.63
N ILE A 148 -13.97 -16.09 2.25
CA ILE A 148 -15.10 -16.54 1.42
C ILE A 148 -16.42 -16.30 2.15
N GLY A 149 -17.33 -15.54 1.51
CA GLY A 149 -18.66 -15.29 2.04
C GLY A 149 -18.76 -14.19 3.09
N LEU A 150 -17.66 -13.56 3.50
CA LEU A 150 -17.70 -12.41 4.40
C LEU A 150 -18.29 -11.18 3.68
N ASP A 151 -19.10 -10.42 4.39
CA ASP A 151 -19.44 -9.07 3.94
C ASP A 151 -18.27 -8.08 4.20
N ASP A 152 -18.44 -6.82 3.81
CA ASP A 152 -17.37 -5.84 3.92
C ASP A 152 -17.07 -5.46 5.38
N ALA A 153 -18.08 -5.44 6.25
CA ALA A 153 -17.89 -5.17 7.66
C ALA A 153 -17.12 -6.32 8.35
N GLU A 154 -17.50 -7.55 8.06
CA GLU A 154 -16.82 -8.75 8.57
C GLU A 154 -15.38 -8.84 8.06
N LEU A 155 -15.15 -8.54 6.77
CA LEU A 155 -13.81 -8.55 6.18
C LEU A 155 -12.92 -7.49 6.82
N GLY A 156 -13.40 -6.25 6.97
CA GLY A 156 -12.65 -5.19 7.61
C GLY A 156 -12.35 -5.47 9.08
N ALA A 157 -13.34 -5.95 9.83
CA ALA A 157 -13.15 -6.37 11.21
C ALA A 157 -12.06 -7.46 11.31
N ARG A 158 -12.03 -8.42 10.38
CA ARG A 158 -11.03 -9.50 10.36
C ARG A 158 -9.62 -9.02 10.06
N LEU A 159 -9.47 -8.04 9.17
CA LEU A 159 -8.17 -7.43 8.87
C LEU A 159 -7.59 -6.71 10.10
N LEU A 160 -8.44 -6.09 10.91
CA LEU A 160 -8.02 -5.28 12.05
C LEU A 160 -7.91 -6.07 13.36
N ASP A 161 -8.54 -7.24 13.47
CA ASP A 161 -8.50 -8.06 14.69
C ASP A 161 -7.19 -8.88 14.76
N LYS A 162 -6.30 -8.45 15.65
CA LYS A 162 -5.01 -9.14 15.90
C LYS A 162 -5.14 -10.62 16.27
N LYS A 163 -6.26 -11.03 16.83
CA LYS A 163 -6.50 -12.45 17.17
C LYS A 163 -6.78 -13.30 15.92
N GLN A 164 -7.22 -12.68 14.85
CA GLN A 164 -7.55 -13.34 13.59
C GLN A 164 -6.49 -13.15 12.51
N ASN A 165 -5.89 -11.95 12.42
CA ASN A 165 -4.98 -11.56 11.35
C ASN A 165 -3.51 -12.02 11.55
N GLY A 166 -3.24 -12.94 12.46
CA GLY A 166 -1.87 -13.38 12.73
C GLY A 166 -1.07 -12.42 13.61
N ASN A 167 -1.75 -11.63 14.44
CA ASN A 167 -1.19 -10.61 15.34
C ASN A 167 -0.52 -9.43 14.61
N MET A 168 -0.94 -9.14 13.38
CA MET A 168 -0.40 -8.03 12.60
C MET A 168 -0.88 -6.69 13.17
N SER A 169 0.05 -5.75 13.30
CA SER A 169 -0.26 -4.33 13.46
C SER A 169 -0.68 -3.71 12.12
N PRO A 170 -1.23 -2.49 12.08
CA PRO A 170 -1.45 -1.77 10.83
C PRO A 170 -0.20 -1.67 9.94
N LYS A 171 0.96 -1.45 10.55
CA LYS A 171 2.24 -1.41 9.84
C LYS A 171 2.59 -2.77 9.23
N ASP A 172 2.44 -3.86 9.99
CA ASP A 172 2.72 -5.22 9.52
C ASP A 172 1.77 -5.60 8.37
N LEU A 173 0.51 -5.14 8.42
CA LEU A 173 -0.46 -5.34 7.35
C LEU A 173 -0.01 -4.65 6.05
N VAL A 174 0.47 -3.42 6.14
CA VAL A 174 1.02 -2.70 4.98
C VAL A 174 2.27 -3.42 4.45
N GLU A 175 3.20 -3.80 5.33
CA GLU A 175 4.42 -4.53 4.94
C GLU A 175 4.09 -5.88 4.28
N HIS A 176 3.11 -6.62 4.80
CA HIS A 176 2.63 -7.85 4.19
C HIS A 176 2.09 -7.61 2.78
N MET A 177 1.25 -6.59 2.59
CA MET A 177 0.67 -6.28 1.28
C MET A 177 1.71 -5.73 0.29
N ARG A 178 2.73 -5.02 0.79
CA ARG A 178 3.78 -4.41 -0.03
C ARG A 178 4.87 -5.39 -0.44
N ASP A 179 5.33 -6.25 0.48
CA ASP A 179 6.62 -6.92 0.36
C ASP A 179 6.54 -8.45 0.33
N ASP A 180 5.41 -9.06 0.72
CA ASP A 180 5.31 -10.52 0.74
C ASP A 180 5.27 -11.09 -0.69
N PRO A 181 6.21 -11.97 -1.06
CA PRO A 181 6.26 -12.56 -2.40
C PRO A 181 5.00 -13.30 -2.82
N LEU A 182 4.21 -13.86 -1.89
CA LEU A 182 2.92 -14.47 -2.22
C LEU A 182 1.86 -13.44 -2.59
N VAL A 183 1.88 -12.28 -1.93
CA VAL A 183 0.99 -11.17 -2.25
C VAL A 183 1.39 -10.58 -3.59
N LEU A 184 2.69 -10.30 -3.80
CA LEU A 184 3.23 -9.77 -5.05
C LEU A 184 2.95 -10.68 -6.26
N TRP A 185 2.89 -12.00 -6.03
CA TRP A 185 2.52 -12.95 -7.07
C TRP A 185 1.14 -12.65 -7.67
N ALA A 186 0.21 -12.10 -6.92
CA ALA A 186 -1.14 -11.78 -7.39
C ALA A 186 -1.16 -10.79 -8.56
N TRP A 187 -0.15 -9.94 -8.68
CA TRP A 187 0.05 -9.01 -9.79
C TRP A 187 0.85 -9.59 -10.96
N ASN A 188 1.53 -10.73 -10.75
CA ASN A 188 2.23 -11.46 -11.81
C ASN A 188 2.00 -12.98 -11.68
N PRO A 189 0.77 -13.45 -11.84
CA PRO A 189 0.39 -14.83 -11.54
C PRO A 189 0.83 -15.84 -12.61
N GLY A 190 1.46 -15.38 -13.68
CA GLY A 190 1.87 -16.20 -14.81
C GLY A 190 0.73 -16.44 -15.82
N PRO A 191 1.03 -17.14 -16.93
CA PRO A 191 0.10 -17.35 -18.05
C PRO A 191 -1.20 -18.03 -17.63
N GLY A 192 -2.31 -17.65 -18.25
CA GLY A 192 -3.61 -18.26 -18.06
C GLY A 192 -4.31 -17.90 -16.74
N ARG A 193 -3.83 -16.84 -16.06
CA ARG A 193 -4.45 -16.30 -14.84
C ARG A 193 -4.60 -14.81 -14.98
N GLU A 194 -5.77 -14.29 -14.63
CA GLU A 194 -6.00 -12.85 -14.61
C GLU A 194 -5.24 -12.23 -13.42
N PRO A 195 -4.35 -11.25 -13.65
CA PRO A 195 -3.71 -10.50 -12.58
C PRO A 195 -4.70 -9.50 -11.95
N ILE A 196 -4.37 -9.00 -10.77
CA ILE A 196 -5.07 -7.85 -10.18
C ILE A 196 -4.85 -6.64 -11.10
N SER A 197 -5.92 -5.92 -11.42
CA SER A 197 -5.93 -4.87 -12.45
C SER A 197 -5.39 -3.51 -11.97
N ILE A 198 -5.60 -3.17 -10.70
CA ILE A 198 -5.02 -1.95 -10.10
C ILE A 198 -3.51 -2.14 -9.93
N PRO A 199 -2.66 -1.15 -10.24
CA PRO A 199 -1.23 -1.21 -9.95
C PRO A 199 -0.95 -1.51 -8.48
N HIS A 200 0.08 -2.31 -8.22
CA HIS A 200 0.38 -2.77 -6.86
C HIS A 200 0.73 -1.61 -5.91
N ASP A 201 1.53 -0.65 -6.38
CA ASP A 201 1.91 0.55 -5.64
C ASP A 201 0.70 1.43 -5.30
N GLU A 202 -0.24 1.59 -6.24
CA GLU A 202 -1.50 2.30 -6.02
C GLU A 202 -2.36 1.60 -4.96
N PHE A 203 -2.46 0.27 -5.01
CA PHE A 203 -3.17 -0.49 -3.98
C PHE A 203 -2.57 -0.30 -2.58
N VAL A 204 -1.25 -0.34 -2.47
CA VAL A 204 -0.55 -0.11 -1.20
C VAL A 204 -0.81 1.31 -0.69
N GLU A 205 -0.78 2.31 -1.56
CA GLU A 205 -1.08 3.69 -1.21
C GLU A 205 -2.52 3.87 -0.70
N ILE A 206 -3.49 3.22 -1.33
CA ILE A 206 -4.90 3.21 -0.87
C ILE A 206 -5.00 2.56 0.52
N LEU A 207 -4.30 1.45 0.74
CA LEU A 207 -4.29 0.78 2.05
C LEU A 207 -3.69 1.68 3.15
N GLU A 208 -2.60 2.37 2.86
CA GLU A 208 -2.00 3.33 3.79
C GLU A 208 -2.95 4.46 4.13
N LYS A 209 -3.58 5.06 3.12
CA LYS A 209 -4.58 6.13 3.32
C LYS A 209 -5.78 5.66 4.14
N TRP A 210 -6.26 4.44 3.90
CA TRP A 210 -7.33 3.86 4.72
C TRP A 210 -6.95 3.79 6.21
N LEU A 211 -5.75 3.31 6.50
CA LEU A 211 -5.25 3.22 7.87
C LEU A 211 -5.02 4.60 8.51
N GLU A 212 -4.51 5.57 7.74
CA GLU A 212 -4.28 6.95 8.19
C GLU A 212 -5.58 7.71 8.47
N THR A 213 -6.65 7.42 7.72
CA THR A 213 -7.98 8.05 7.87
C THR A 213 -8.87 7.35 8.91
N GLY A 214 -8.31 6.41 9.69
CA GLY A 214 -9.00 5.80 10.82
C GLY A 214 -9.45 4.37 10.60
N ALA A 215 -9.15 3.75 9.45
CA ALA A 215 -9.49 2.37 9.12
C ALA A 215 -11.00 2.07 9.28
N GLU A 216 -11.85 3.00 8.84
CA GLU A 216 -13.29 2.83 8.92
C GLU A 216 -13.76 1.68 8.03
N VAL A 217 -14.74 0.95 8.51
CA VAL A 217 -15.40 -0.14 7.78
C VAL A 217 -16.91 0.07 7.78
N PRO A 218 -17.64 -0.44 6.79
CA PRO A 218 -19.10 -0.35 6.79
C PRO A 218 -19.68 -0.98 8.05
N LYS A 219 -20.81 -0.49 8.50
CA LYS A 219 -21.58 -1.15 9.55
C LYS A 219 -22.37 -2.30 8.95
N ASN A 220 -22.50 -3.39 9.69
CA ASN A 220 -23.40 -4.46 9.30
C ASN A 220 -24.81 -3.88 9.07
N LYS A 221 -25.44 -4.31 7.98
CA LYS A 221 -26.86 -4.00 7.77
C LYS A 221 -27.64 -4.90 8.72
N ASP A 222 -28.32 -4.26 9.69
CA ASP A 222 -29.30 -4.92 10.58
C ASP A 222 -30.43 -5.57 9.77
#